data_bbf17e0edc8c0cebbb93985a608b3644
#
_entry.id   bbf17e0edc8c0cebbb93985a608b3644
#
_cell.length_a   1.000
_cell.length_b   1.000
_cell.length_c   1.000
_cell.angle_alpha   90.00
_cell.angle_beta   90.00
_cell.angle_gamma   90.00
#
_symmetry.space_group_name_H-M   'P 1'
#
loop_
_entity.id
_entity.type
_entity.pdbx_description
1 polymer ?
#
loop_
_entity_poly.entity_id
_entity_poly.type
_entity_poly.pdbx_seq_one_letter_code
_entity_poly.pdbx_strand_id
1 'polypeptide(L)'
;MAKSAGKGINLKDKLDGNELDLSLCDLNEVPVKELAGLPKATVLDLSCNNLATLPSEFCNLTHLVKLDLSKNRLQHLPSDFGRLINLQHLDLLNNRLVTLPVSFAQLKNLKWLDLKDNPLDPALAKVAGDCLDEKQCKLAAVRVLQHMRVIQSELDRERQRKLEKEQELEKKREAERQAREAQERELRKREKAEEKERRRREYDALRIAKQKMTTQQRREMGGNQKPSVSHPSRPLKKERSWSRVLLNMFLLLLLGALSALAVCRVTELQHQPVCVSVNMLYEDALTFLPSREIFQNILQPNSQQ
;
A
#
# COMPACT_ATOMS: atom_id res chain seq x y z
N MET A 1 -16.91 46.37 -11.18
CA MET A 1 -16.57 45.15 -11.90
C MET A 1 -15.88 45.51 -13.19
N ALA A 2 -14.55 45.61 -13.17
CA ALA A 2 -13.77 45.88 -14.38
C ALA A 2 -13.16 44.55 -14.83
N LYS A 3 -13.70 43.96 -15.91
CA LYS A 3 -13.05 42.89 -16.66
C LYS A 3 -11.85 43.53 -17.37
N SER A 4 -10.66 43.35 -16.80
CA SER A 4 -9.41 43.55 -17.53
C SER A 4 -9.33 42.39 -18.54
N ALA A 5 -9.86 42.61 -19.73
CA ALA A 5 -9.55 41.80 -20.88
C ALA A 5 -8.10 42.04 -21.24
N GLY A 6 -7.19 41.24 -20.69
CA GLY A 6 -5.80 41.20 -21.09
C GLY A 6 -5.74 40.93 -22.59
N LYS A 7 -5.21 41.87 -23.36
CA LYS A 7 -4.74 41.64 -24.74
C LYS A 7 -3.87 40.37 -24.67
N GLY A 8 -4.28 39.29 -25.30
CA GLY A 8 -3.56 38.03 -25.32
C GLY A 8 -2.13 38.29 -25.82
N ILE A 9 -1.16 38.20 -24.95
CA ILE A 9 0.25 38.29 -25.29
C ILE A 9 0.52 37.05 -26.15
N ASN A 10 0.89 37.23 -27.40
CA ASN A 10 1.31 36.12 -28.24
C ASN A 10 2.70 35.65 -27.79
N LEU A 11 2.76 34.65 -26.93
CA LEU A 11 4.03 34.17 -26.36
C LEU A 11 5.00 33.66 -27.42
N LYS A 12 4.51 33.23 -28.59
CA LYS A 12 5.37 32.77 -29.71
C LYS A 12 6.20 33.89 -30.26
N ASP A 13 5.67 35.13 -30.28
CA ASP A 13 6.40 36.29 -30.81
C ASP A 13 7.48 36.79 -29.84
N LYS A 14 7.41 36.39 -28.57
CA LYS A 14 8.39 36.71 -27.51
C LYS A 14 9.44 35.60 -27.29
N LEU A 15 9.31 34.48 -27.98
CA LEU A 15 10.25 33.37 -27.89
C LEU A 15 11.41 33.59 -28.83
N ASP A 16 12.61 33.80 -28.25
CA ASP A 16 13.86 33.84 -28.99
C ASP A 16 14.70 32.58 -28.67
N GLY A 17 14.85 31.73 -29.69
CA GLY A 17 15.52 30.44 -29.49
C GLY A 17 14.82 29.56 -28.43
N ASN A 18 15.40 29.48 -27.25
CA ASN A 18 14.85 28.77 -26.09
C ASN A 18 14.53 29.69 -24.90
N GLU A 19 14.66 30.98 -25.07
CA GLU A 19 14.41 32.02 -24.06
C GLU A 19 13.07 32.70 -24.31
N LEU A 20 12.23 32.74 -23.27
CA LEU A 20 10.95 33.44 -23.27
C LEU A 20 10.99 34.56 -22.21
N ASP A 21 11.04 35.80 -22.71
CA ASP A 21 11.06 36.98 -21.85
C ASP A 21 9.65 37.53 -21.66
N LEU A 22 9.14 37.41 -20.45
CA LEU A 22 7.88 37.96 -19.95
C LEU A 22 8.12 38.94 -18.80
N SER A 23 9.33 39.46 -18.66
CA SER A 23 9.63 40.46 -17.65
C SER A 23 8.87 41.79 -17.92
N LEU A 24 8.62 42.55 -16.89
CA LEU A 24 7.97 43.87 -16.98
C LEU A 24 6.64 43.90 -17.76
N CYS A 25 5.88 42.79 -17.72
CA CYS A 25 4.63 42.64 -18.44
C CYS A 25 3.36 42.90 -17.60
N ASP A 26 3.51 43.42 -16.36
CA ASP A 26 2.42 43.67 -15.43
C ASP A 26 1.55 42.46 -15.13
N LEU A 27 2.14 41.26 -15.21
CA LEU A 27 1.41 40.00 -15.00
C LEU A 27 1.00 39.84 -13.54
N ASN A 28 -0.29 39.58 -13.31
CA ASN A 28 -0.83 39.19 -12.02
C ASN A 28 -0.92 37.67 -11.87
N GLU A 29 -0.99 36.96 -13.00
CA GLU A 29 -1.07 35.49 -13.10
C GLU A 29 -0.17 34.99 -14.23
N VAL A 30 0.38 33.78 -14.04
CA VAL A 30 1.22 33.14 -15.06
C VAL A 30 0.35 32.44 -16.10
N PRO A 31 0.57 32.66 -17.42
CA PRO A 31 -0.16 32.00 -18.50
C PRO A 31 0.32 30.55 -18.71
N VAL A 32 0.06 29.68 -17.75
CA VAL A 32 0.64 28.32 -17.72
C VAL A 32 0.20 27.45 -18.89
N LYS A 33 -1.03 27.62 -19.38
CA LYS A 33 -1.55 26.86 -20.52
C LYS A 33 -0.79 27.14 -21.79
N GLU A 34 -0.50 28.41 -22.02
CA GLU A 34 0.26 28.88 -23.16
C GLU A 34 1.72 28.45 -23.05
N LEU A 35 2.31 28.54 -21.85
CA LEU A 35 3.68 28.08 -21.59
C LEU A 35 3.85 26.58 -21.79
N ALA A 36 2.86 25.78 -21.41
CA ALA A 36 2.87 24.34 -21.64
C ALA A 36 2.89 23.96 -23.13
N GLY A 37 2.36 24.85 -23.99
CA GLY A 37 2.42 24.72 -25.45
C GLY A 37 3.80 25.05 -26.07
N LEU A 38 4.78 25.49 -25.26
CA LEU A 38 6.10 25.93 -25.69
C LEU A 38 7.24 25.10 -25.06
N PRO A 39 7.34 23.79 -25.34
CA PRO A 39 8.34 22.93 -24.70
C PRO A 39 9.80 23.28 -25.02
N LYS A 40 10.03 24.12 -26.02
CA LYS A 40 11.36 24.65 -26.34
C LYS A 40 11.81 25.80 -25.44
N ALA A 41 10.88 26.48 -24.76
CA ALA A 41 11.17 27.59 -23.85
C ALA A 41 11.75 27.04 -22.53
N THR A 42 13.03 26.73 -22.52
CA THR A 42 13.71 26.18 -21.33
C THR A 42 14.24 27.27 -20.40
N VAL A 43 14.32 28.51 -20.86
CA VAL A 43 14.66 29.72 -20.10
C VAL A 43 13.43 30.59 -20.06
N LEU A 44 12.92 30.89 -18.86
CA LEU A 44 11.73 31.69 -18.64
C LEU A 44 12.04 32.83 -17.70
N ASP A 45 11.87 34.07 -18.17
CA ASP A 45 11.96 35.26 -17.37
C ASP A 45 10.55 35.80 -17.07
N LEU A 46 10.19 35.82 -15.81
CA LEU A 46 8.96 36.37 -15.24
C LEU A 46 9.26 37.49 -14.23
N SER A 47 10.47 38.03 -14.26
CA SER A 47 10.91 39.04 -13.30
C SER A 47 10.13 40.36 -13.43
N CYS A 48 10.14 41.14 -12.38
CA CYS A 48 9.53 42.47 -12.35
C CYS A 48 8.02 42.45 -12.74
N ASN A 49 7.27 41.51 -12.24
CA ASN A 49 5.83 41.40 -12.42
C ASN A 49 5.09 41.57 -11.06
N ASN A 50 3.78 41.35 -11.05
CA ASN A 50 2.93 41.46 -9.88
C ASN A 50 2.47 40.12 -9.35
N LEU A 51 3.20 39.01 -9.62
CA LEU A 51 2.82 37.65 -9.28
C LEU A 51 2.78 37.46 -7.75
N ALA A 52 1.61 37.18 -7.20
CA ALA A 52 1.44 36.89 -5.78
C ALA A 52 1.50 35.38 -5.48
N THR A 53 1.09 34.55 -6.44
CA THR A 53 1.08 33.09 -6.35
C THR A 53 1.44 32.46 -7.69
N LEU A 54 1.92 31.22 -7.66
CA LEU A 54 2.03 30.36 -8.84
C LEU A 54 0.97 29.27 -8.74
N PRO A 55 0.22 28.98 -9.80
CA PRO A 55 -0.73 27.87 -9.79
C PRO A 55 -0.01 26.51 -9.74
N SER A 56 -0.67 25.46 -9.23
CA SER A 56 -0.09 24.12 -9.13
C SER A 56 0.35 23.54 -10.47
N GLU A 57 -0.37 23.88 -11.53
CA GLU A 57 -0.10 23.47 -12.91
C GLU A 57 1.24 23.97 -13.42
N PHE A 58 1.78 25.06 -12.85
CA PHE A 58 3.12 25.57 -13.17
C PHE A 58 4.20 24.51 -12.95
N CYS A 59 4.02 23.64 -11.94
CA CYS A 59 4.94 22.55 -11.63
C CYS A 59 5.00 21.45 -12.71
N ASN A 60 4.11 21.51 -13.72
CA ASN A 60 4.14 20.61 -14.88
C ASN A 60 5.10 21.08 -15.99
N LEU A 61 5.62 22.30 -15.89
CA LEU A 61 6.59 22.84 -16.85
C LEU A 61 7.99 22.24 -16.64
N THR A 62 8.10 20.93 -16.67
CA THR A 62 9.31 20.17 -16.32
C THR A 62 10.48 20.38 -17.29
N HIS A 63 10.24 21.02 -18.44
CA HIS A 63 11.26 21.40 -19.42
C HIS A 63 12.09 22.61 -19.02
N LEU A 64 11.67 23.38 -17.99
CA LEU A 64 12.38 24.55 -17.54
C LEU A 64 13.74 24.21 -16.93
N VAL A 65 14.76 24.93 -17.41
CA VAL A 65 16.16 24.86 -16.95
C VAL A 65 16.57 26.11 -16.18
N LYS A 66 16.13 27.28 -16.64
CA LYS A 66 16.34 28.54 -15.99
C LYS A 66 15.01 29.26 -15.78
N LEU A 67 14.77 29.72 -14.57
CA LEU A 67 13.56 30.43 -14.17
C LEU A 67 13.93 31.66 -13.33
N ASP A 68 13.53 32.84 -13.84
CA ASP A 68 13.64 34.10 -13.11
C ASP A 68 12.23 34.54 -12.65
N LEU A 69 12.05 34.62 -11.35
CA LEU A 69 10.84 35.08 -10.66
C LEU A 69 11.17 36.29 -9.76
N SER A 70 12.31 36.88 -9.93
CA SER A 70 12.78 38.01 -9.08
C SER A 70 11.83 39.22 -9.16
N LYS A 71 11.84 40.04 -8.11
CA LYS A 71 11.03 41.26 -8.02
C LYS A 71 9.56 41.05 -8.30
N ASN A 72 8.98 40.08 -7.61
CA ASN A 72 7.54 39.77 -7.61
C ASN A 72 6.96 39.91 -6.20
N ARG A 73 5.78 39.35 -5.95
CA ARG A 73 5.10 39.41 -4.65
C ARG A 73 4.77 38.03 -4.10
N LEU A 74 5.55 37.00 -4.51
CA LEU A 74 5.28 35.58 -4.17
C LEU A 74 5.41 35.40 -2.66
N GLN A 75 4.34 34.88 -2.03
CA GLN A 75 4.32 34.59 -0.60
C GLN A 75 4.72 33.11 -0.34
N HIS A 76 4.43 32.23 -1.25
CA HIS A 76 4.77 30.80 -1.19
C HIS A 76 4.91 30.23 -2.61
N LEU A 77 5.69 29.17 -2.71
CA LEU A 77 5.77 28.34 -3.91
C LEU A 77 4.77 27.18 -3.79
N PRO A 78 4.25 26.64 -4.90
CA PRO A 78 3.39 25.47 -4.89
C PRO A 78 4.01 24.26 -4.17
N SER A 79 3.19 23.43 -3.53
CA SER A 79 3.66 22.24 -2.80
C SER A 79 4.50 21.29 -3.65
N ASP A 80 4.20 21.21 -4.95
CA ASP A 80 4.82 20.30 -5.90
C ASP A 80 5.96 20.95 -6.71
N PHE A 81 6.50 22.09 -6.26
CA PHE A 81 7.55 22.85 -6.97
C PHE A 81 8.78 21.98 -7.31
N GLY A 82 9.08 20.98 -6.49
CA GLY A 82 10.15 20.02 -6.74
C GLY A 82 10.01 19.18 -8.01
N ARG A 83 8.83 19.21 -8.67
CA ARG A 83 8.62 18.52 -9.97
C ARG A 83 9.37 19.19 -11.12
N LEU A 84 9.88 20.41 -10.96
CA LEU A 84 10.73 21.08 -11.94
C LEU A 84 12.15 20.47 -11.92
N ILE A 85 12.25 19.18 -12.16
CA ILE A 85 13.47 18.37 -11.97
C ILE A 85 14.66 18.79 -12.84
N ASN A 86 14.40 19.46 -13.95
CA ASN A 86 15.46 19.95 -14.86
C ASN A 86 15.97 21.35 -14.49
N LEU A 87 15.36 22.01 -13.51
CA LEU A 87 15.71 23.36 -13.11
C LEU A 87 17.14 23.41 -12.55
N GLN A 88 17.98 24.26 -13.15
CA GLN A 88 19.38 24.47 -12.77
C GLN A 88 19.62 25.84 -12.18
N HIS A 89 18.83 26.84 -12.60
CA HIS A 89 18.97 28.22 -12.17
C HIS A 89 17.60 28.76 -11.75
N LEU A 90 17.52 29.28 -10.52
CA LEU A 90 16.28 29.82 -9.97
C LEU A 90 16.57 31.13 -9.26
N ASP A 91 15.98 32.21 -9.77
CA ASP A 91 16.03 33.52 -9.15
C ASP A 91 14.69 33.84 -8.46
N LEU A 92 14.76 34.07 -7.15
CA LEU A 92 13.63 34.44 -6.29
C LEU A 92 13.92 35.73 -5.51
N LEU A 93 14.95 36.51 -5.92
CA LEU A 93 15.32 37.77 -5.30
C LEU A 93 14.11 38.69 -5.14
N ASN A 94 14.01 39.37 -4.01
CA ASN A 94 12.99 40.38 -3.74
C ASN A 94 11.56 39.88 -3.99
N ASN A 95 11.15 38.94 -3.18
CA ASN A 95 9.79 38.39 -3.09
C ASN A 95 9.29 38.47 -1.62
N ARG A 96 8.28 37.74 -1.26
CA ARG A 96 7.67 37.68 0.09
C ARG A 96 7.68 36.29 0.67
N LEU A 97 8.65 35.47 0.30
CA LEU A 97 8.75 34.08 0.74
C LEU A 97 9.21 34.02 2.21
N VAL A 98 8.51 33.21 3.00
CA VAL A 98 8.89 32.90 4.39
C VAL A 98 9.56 31.54 4.46
N THR A 99 9.00 30.57 3.75
CA THR A 99 9.45 29.17 3.72
C THR A 99 9.46 28.62 2.30
N LEU A 100 10.11 27.48 2.10
CA LEU A 100 10.09 26.73 0.86
C LEU A 100 9.28 25.45 1.05
N PRO A 101 8.58 24.95 0.00
CA PRO A 101 7.87 23.66 0.08
C PRO A 101 8.87 22.50 0.24
N VAL A 102 8.47 21.48 0.99
CA VAL A 102 9.33 20.31 1.26
C VAL A 102 9.81 19.64 -0.04
N SER A 103 8.98 19.65 -1.08
CA SER A 103 9.33 19.12 -2.41
C SER A 103 10.55 19.80 -3.04
N PHE A 104 10.92 20.99 -2.58
CA PHE A 104 12.12 21.73 -3.05
C PHE A 104 13.39 20.85 -2.94
N ALA A 105 13.43 19.94 -1.97
CA ALA A 105 14.50 18.94 -1.82
C ALA A 105 14.70 18.05 -3.07
N GLN A 106 13.71 17.96 -3.96
CA GLN A 106 13.71 17.13 -5.17
C GLN A 106 14.39 17.83 -6.36
N LEU A 107 14.71 19.11 -6.29
CA LEU A 107 15.40 19.87 -7.34
C LEU A 107 16.88 19.47 -7.46
N LYS A 108 17.14 18.20 -7.83
CA LYS A 108 18.50 17.61 -7.82
C LYS A 108 19.49 18.30 -8.75
N ASN A 109 19.00 18.97 -9.78
CA ASN A 109 19.81 19.62 -10.81
C ASN A 109 20.05 21.12 -10.51
N LEU A 110 19.46 21.67 -9.45
CA LEU A 110 19.62 23.08 -9.10
C LEU A 110 21.07 23.39 -8.71
N LYS A 111 21.67 24.35 -9.44
CA LYS A 111 23.07 24.75 -9.31
C LYS A 111 23.24 26.19 -8.84
N TRP A 112 22.21 27.01 -9.03
CA TRP A 112 22.23 28.44 -8.69
C TRP A 112 20.88 28.83 -8.11
N LEU A 113 20.89 29.58 -7.00
CA LEU A 113 19.69 30.00 -6.28
C LEU A 113 19.94 31.35 -5.63
N ASP A 114 19.07 32.34 -5.89
CA ASP A 114 18.99 33.58 -5.14
C ASP A 114 17.67 33.67 -4.36
N LEU A 115 17.75 33.84 -3.07
CA LEU A 115 16.63 34.06 -2.14
C LEU A 115 16.75 35.38 -1.38
N LYS A 116 17.68 36.23 -1.77
CA LYS A 116 17.92 37.52 -1.11
C LYS A 116 16.67 38.40 -1.11
N ASP A 117 16.56 39.27 -0.13
CA ASP A 117 15.45 40.22 0.04
C ASP A 117 14.07 39.54 0.11
N ASN A 118 14.01 38.41 0.81
CA ASN A 118 12.79 37.72 1.21
C ASN A 118 12.68 37.69 2.75
N PRO A 119 11.49 37.75 3.34
CA PRO A 119 11.28 37.65 4.79
C PRO A 119 11.38 36.17 5.25
N LEU A 120 12.49 35.49 4.93
CA LEU A 120 12.68 34.06 5.22
C LEU A 120 12.69 33.79 6.72
N ASP A 121 12.25 32.59 7.10
CA ASP A 121 12.45 32.11 8.46
C ASP A 121 13.94 32.06 8.83
N PRO A 122 14.32 32.24 10.12
CA PRO A 122 15.71 32.37 10.52
C PRO A 122 16.60 31.18 10.13
N ALA A 123 16.07 29.97 10.10
CA ALA A 123 16.83 28.77 9.75
C ALA A 123 17.15 28.76 8.24
N LEU A 124 16.15 29.06 7.41
CA LEU A 124 16.31 29.16 5.95
C LEU A 124 17.19 30.34 5.56
N ALA A 125 17.00 31.51 6.17
CA ALA A 125 17.82 32.70 5.93
C ALA A 125 19.31 32.43 6.18
N LYS A 126 19.65 31.76 7.28
CA LYS A 126 21.02 31.39 7.64
C LYS A 126 21.70 30.51 6.59
N VAL A 127 20.98 29.57 5.98
CA VAL A 127 21.55 28.66 4.98
C VAL A 127 21.55 29.24 3.58
N ALA A 128 20.60 30.13 3.25
CA ALA A 128 20.51 30.83 1.98
C ALA A 128 21.68 31.84 1.84
N GLY A 129 21.94 32.62 2.88
CA GLY A 129 22.94 33.71 2.83
C GLY A 129 22.49 34.88 1.93
N ASP A 130 23.41 35.80 1.63
CA ASP A 130 23.09 37.05 0.98
C ASP A 130 23.19 37.05 -0.55
N CYS A 131 23.73 35.99 -1.16
CA CYS A 131 23.89 35.85 -2.61
C CYS A 131 24.46 37.14 -3.29
N LEU A 132 25.62 37.64 -2.80
CA LEU A 132 26.23 38.85 -3.32
C LEU A 132 26.99 38.65 -4.64
N ASP A 133 27.34 37.41 -4.95
CA ASP A 133 28.06 37.03 -6.16
C ASP A 133 27.63 35.64 -6.63
N GLU A 134 28.01 35.29 -7.85
CA GLU A 134 27.66 34.01 -8.48
C GLU A 134 28.10 32.78 -7.65
N LYS A 135 29.26 32.88 -6.97
CA LYS A 135 29.80 31.81 -6.15
C LYS A 135 28.92 31.58 -4.92
N GLN A 136 28.46 32.65 -4.29
CA GLN A 136 27.56 32.58 -3.12
C GLN A 136 26.20 31.99 -3.51
N CYS A 137 25.63 32.39 -4.65
CA CYS A 137 24.36 31.86 -5.12
C CYS A 137 24.47 30.36 -5.50
N LYS A 138 25.60 29.91 -6.04
CA LYS A 138 25.88 28.48 -6.23
C LYS A 138 25.97 27.74 -4.90
N LEU A 139 26.58 28.34 -3.90
CA LEU A 139 26.69 27.76 -2.57
C LEU A 139 25.35 27.77 -1.84
N ALA A 140 24.53 28.80 -2.03
CA ALA A 140 23.16 28.88 -1.52
C ALA A 140 22.30 27.67 -2.04
N ALA A 141 22.36 27.38 -3.34
CA ALA A 141 21.66 26.25 -3.92
C ALA A 141 22.01 24.93 -3.19
N VAL A 142 23.29 24.65 -2.96
CA VAL A 142 23.74 23.44 -2.28
C VAL A 142 23.27 23.39 -0.83
N ARG A 143 23.44 24.49 -0.08
CA ARG A 143 23.08 24.55 1.34
C ARG A 143 21.58 24.44 1.57
N VAL A 144 20.79 25.17 0.77
CA VAL A 144 19.33 25.14 0.86
C VAL A 144 18.80 23.77 0.50
N LEU A 145 19.30 23.15 -0.58
CA LEU A 145 18.89 21.78 -0.92
C LEU A 145 19.22 20.79 0.18
N GLN A 146 20.39 20.90 0.80
CA GLN A 146 20.76 20.04 1.92
C GLN A 146 19.83 20.24 3.12
N HIS A 147 19.54 21.49 3.47
CA HIS A 147 18.59 21.84 4.53
C HIS A 147 17.21 21.26 4.27
N MET A 148 16.67 21.43 3.06
CA MET A 148 15.36 20.92 2.66
C MET A 148 15.31 19.38 2.67
N ARG A 149 16.42 18.68 2.33
CA ARG A 149 16.51 17.21 2.43
C ARG A 149 16.46 16.73 3.87
N VAL A 150 17.06 17.46 4.80
CA VAL A 150 16.94 17.15 6.24
C VAL A 150 15.50 17.26 6.69
N ILE A 151 14.83 18.36 6.38
CA ILE A 151 13.41 18.56 6.70
C ILE A 151 12.55 17.46 6.09
N GLN A 152 12.77 17.12 4.81
CA GLN A 152 12.07 16.01 4.15
C GLN A 152 12.25 14.70 4.90
N SER A 153 13.49 14.36 5.27
CA SER A 153 13.79 13.10 5.96
C SER A 153 13.16 13.03 7.35
N GLU A 154 13.07 14.15 8.07
CA GLU A 154 12.41 14.22 9.38
C GLU A 154 10.90 14.02 9.26
N LEU A 155 10.27 14.67 8.29
CA LEU A 155 8.84 14.48 8.01
C LEU A 155 8.51 13.06 7.57
N ASP A 156 9.36 12.45 6.74
CA ASP A 156 9.17 11.07 6.31
C ASP A 156 9.31 10.08 7.47
N ARG A 157 10.28 10.30 8.38
CA ARG A 157 10.43 9.51 9.62
C ARG A 157 9.22 9.66 10.54
N GLU A 158 8.70 10.88 10.70
CA GLU A 158 7.51 11.11 11.53
C GLU A 158 6.28 10.43 10.93
N ARG A 159 6.10 10.53 9.61
CA ARG A 159 5.02 9.85 8.88
C ARG A 159 5.11 8.32 9.06
N GLN A 160 6.32 7.79 8.91
CA GLN A 160 6.56 6.35 9.08
C GLN A 160 6.21 5.89 10.50
N ARG A 161 6.65 6.62 11.53
CA ARG A 161 6.31 6.30 12.93
C ARG A 161 4.81 6.35 13.22
N LYS A 162 4.08 7.29 12.59
CA LYS A 162 2.62 7.37 12.73
C LYS A 162 1.96 6.15 12.09
N LEU A 163 2.40 5.77 10.89
CA LEU A 163 1.88 4.60 10.17
C LEU A 163 2.14 3.29 10.95
N GLU A 164 3.34 3.11 11.50
CA GLU A 164 3.70 1.95 12.31
C GLU A 164 2.81 1.83 13.56
N LYS A 165 2.57 2.94 14.27
CA LYS A 165 1.67 2.97 15.44
C LYS A 165 0.23 2.63 15.08
N GLU A 166 -0.25 3.11 13.95
CA GLU A 166 -1.60 2.82 13.45
C GLU A 166 -1.75 1.34 13.10
N GLN A 167 -0.76 0.76 12.40
CA GLN A 167 -0.74 -0.66 12.08
C GLN A 167 -0.67 -1.55 13.33
N GLU A 168 0.12 -1.15 14.34
CA GLU A 168 0.20 -1.89 15.61
C GLU A 168 -1.15 -1.88 16.34
N LEU A 169 -1.80 -0.71 16.39
CA LEU A 169 -3.10 -0.57 17.01
C LEU A 169 -4.17 -1.40 16.30
N GLU A 170 -4.14 -1.44 14.97
CA GLU A 170 -5.08 -2.24 14.18
C GLU A 170 -4.87 -3.73 14.40
N LYS A 171 -3.62 -4.21 14.38
CA LYS A 171 -3.28 -5.61 14.73
C LYS A 171 -3.79 -5.99 16.12
N LYS A 172 -3.64 -5.10 17.10
CA LYS A 172 -4.14 -5.33 18.45
C LYS A 172 -5.67 -5.47 18.49
N ARG A 173 -6.38 -4.56 17.81
CA ARG A 173 -7.85 -4.63 17.70
C ARG A 173 -8.31 -5.91 17.00
N GLU A 174 -7.60 -6.33 15.97
CA GLU A 174 -7.92 -7.55 15.25
C GLU A 174 -7.69 -8.80 16.11
N ALA A 175 -6.59 -8.85 16.86
CA ALA A 175 -6.32 -9.92 17.82
C ALA A 175 -7.37 -10.00 18.91
N GLU A 176 -7.80 -8.86 19.50
CA GLU A 176 -8.88 -8.80 20.48
C GLU A 176 -10.22 -9.30 19.91
N ARG A 177 -10.54 -8.93 18.68
CA ARG A 177 -11.74 -9.41 17.97
C ARG A 177 -11.71 -10.92 17.78
N GLN A 178 -10.58 -11.46 17.31
CA GLN A 178 -10.41 -12.90 17.11
C GLN A 178 -10.49 -13.67 18.43
N ALA A 179 -9.90 -13.15 19.50
CA ALA A 179 -9.98 -13.74 20.83
C ALA A 179 -11.43 -13.77 21.34
N ARG A 180 -12.18 -12.68 21.15
CA ARG A 180 -13.59 -12.60 21.54
C ARG A 180 -14.46 -13.59 20.74
N GLU A 181 -14.26 -13.67 19.43
CA GLU A 181 -14.97 -14.65 18.60
C GLU A 181 -14.64 -16.10 18.97
N ALA A 182 -13.38 -16.38 19.33
CA ALA A 182 -12.96 -17.69 19.78
C ALA A 182 -13.65 -18.09 21.11
N GLN A 183 -13.72 -17.15 22.07
CA GLN A 183 -14.44 -17.36 23.33
C GLN A 183 -15.94 -17.63 23.12
N GLU A 184 -16.58 -16.85 22.25
CA GLU A 184 -17.99 -17.04 21.92
C GLU A 184 -18.26 -18.39 21.25
N ARG A 185 -17.37 -18.83 20.34
CA ARG A 185 -17.46 -20.16 19.73
C ARG A 185 -17.32 -21.29 20.74
N GLU A 186 -16.44 -21.11 21.72
CA GLU A 186 -16.25 -22.11 22.79
C GLU A 186 -17.45 -22.16 23.73
N LEU A 187 -18.00 -21.02 24.10
CA LEU A 187 -19.22 -20.94 24.92
C LEU A 187 -20.39 -21.65 24.22
N ARG A 188 -20.63 -21.37 22.95
CA ARG A 188 -21.67 -22.03 22.15
C ARG A 188 -21.45 -23.55 22.03
N LYS A 189 -20.19 -24.02 21.99
CA LYS A 189 -19.90 -25.47 21.99
C LYS A 189 -20.25 -26.10 23.33
N ARG A 190 -19.97 -25.43 24.46
CA ARG A 190 -20.32 -25.90 25.81
C ARG A 190 -21.84 -25.97 25.98
N GLU A 191 -22.57 -24.92 25.63
CA GLU A 191 -24.05 -24.92 25.67
C GLU A 191 -24.66 -26.05 24.87
N LYS A 192 -24.18 -26.28 23.63
CA LYS A 192 -24.66 -27.41 22.80
C LYS A 192 -24.33 -28.78 23.40
N ALA A 193 -23.18 -28.91 24.07
CA ALA A 193 -22.79 -30.14 24.73
C ALA A 193 -23.67 -30.44 25.94
N GLU A 194 -23.94 -29.40 26.78
CA GLU A 194 -24.84 -29.50 27.93
C GLU A 194 -26.29 -29.83 27.53
N GLU A 195 -26.79 -29.16 26.49
CA GLU A 195 -28.13 -29.47 25.96
C GLU A 195 -28.23 -30.90 25.46
N LYS A 196 -27.20 -31.39 24.74
CA LYS A 196 -27.14 -32.79 24.27
C LYS A 196 -27.12 -33.78 25.44
N GLU A 197 -26.38 -33.46 26.49
CA GLU A 197 -26.31 -34.30 27.67
C GLU A 197 -27.65 -34.30 28.43
N ARG A 198 -28.31 -33.14 28.58
CA ARG A 198 -29.66 -33.06 29.18
C ARG A 198 -30.65 -33.89 28.42
N ARG A 199 -30.72 -33.82 27.08
CA ARG A 199 -31.60 -34.63 26.24
C ARG A 199 -31.31 -36.15 26.39
N ARG A 200 -30.04 -36.51 26.55
CA ARG A 200 -29.64 -37.88 26.79
C ARG A 200 -30.14 -38.40 28.17
N ARG A 201 -29.98 -37.62 29.19
CA ARG A 201 -30.49 -37.96 30.54
C ARG A 201 -32.01 -38.09 30.56
N GLU A 202 -32.73 -37.17 29.90
CA GLU A 202 -34.19 -37.27 29.73
C GLU A 202 -34.63 -38.52 29.01
N TYR A 203 -33.96 -38.87 27.90
CA TYR A 203 -34.22 -40.10 27.15
C TYR A 203 -33.97 -41.35 28.00
N ASP A 204 -32.86 -41.41 28.69
CA ASP A 204 -32.53 -42.56 29.57
C ASP A 204 -33.54 -42.70 30.75
N ALA A 205 -33.97 -41.56 31.32
CA ALA A 205 -35.02 -41.59 32.34
C ALA A 205 -36.35 -42.11 31.83
N LEU A 206 -36.79 -41.65 30.65
CA LEU A 206 -37.99 -42.14 30.00
C LEU A 206 -37.90 -43.65 29.67
N ARG A 207 -36.74 -44.10 29.24
CA ARG A 207 -36.49 -45.53 28.94
C ARG A 207 -36.61 -46.41 30.19
N ILE A 208 -36.02 -45.92 31.31
CA ILE A 208 -36.09 -46.61 32.62
C ILE A 208 -37.55 -46.64 33.13
N ALA A 209 -38.27 -45.52 33.01
CA ALA A 209 -39.69 -45.46 33.38
C ALA A 209 -40.56 -46.46 32.60
N LYS A 210 -40.32 -46.52 31.27
CA LYS A 210 -41.02 -47.47 30.37
C LYS A 210 -40.71 -48.92 30.70
N GLN A 211 -39.47 -49.23 31.06
CA GLN A 211 -39.09 -50.59 31.52
C GLN A 211 -39.75 -50.97 32.88
N LYS A 212 -39.83 -50.03 33.80
CA LYS A 212 -40.51 -50.28 35.07
C LYS A 212 -42.00 -50.54 34.90
N MET A 213 -42.68 -49.75 34.04
CA MET A 213 -44.10 -49.99 33.75
C MET A 213 -44.36 -51.37 33.08
N THR A 214 -43.50 -51.75 32.12
CA THR A 214 -43.62 -53.07 31.45
C THR A 214 -43.35 -54.23 32.44
N THR A 215 -42.45 -54.05 33.37
CA THR A 215 -42.14 -55.05 34.40
C THR A 215 -43.27 -55.14 35.42
N GLN A 216 -43.93 -54.04 35.79
CA GLN A 216 -45.05 -53.98 36.68
C GLN A 216 -46.31 -54.60 36.08
N GLN A 217 -46.65 -54.31 34.80
CA GLN A 217 -47.69 -54.95 34.03
C GLN A 217 -47.51 -56.49 33.88
N ARG A 218 -46.24 -56.95 33.75
CA ARG A 218 -45.90 -58.33 33.70
C ARG A 218 -46.08 -59.05 35.04
N ARG A 219 -45.92 -58.31 36.16
CA ARG A 219 -46.19 -58.87 37.55
C ARG A 219 -47.68 -58.95 37.86
N GLU A 220 -48.48 -58.04 37.31
CA GLU A 220 -49.93 -57.99 37.53
C GLU A 220 -50.72 -59.05 36.64
N MET A 221 -50.15 -59.48 35.50
CA MET A 221 -50.68 -60.50 34.65
C MET A 221 -50.11 -61.90 35.02
N GLY A 222 -50.20 -62.31 36.28
CA GLY A 222 -49.69 -63.55 36.77
C GLY A 222 -49.97 -64.76 35.85
N GLY A 223 -48.92 -65.42 35.38
CA GLY A 223 -49.06 -66.62 34.55
C GLY A 223 -47.72 -67.21 34.08
N ASN A 224 -47.35 -68.27 34.68
CA ASN A 224 -46.35 -69.27 34.31
C ASN A 224 -46.18 -69.48 32.80
N GLN A 225 -45.12 -69.04 32.18
CA GLN A 225 -44.53 -69.61 30.98
C GLN A 225 -43.04 -69.35 30.89
N LYS A 226 -42.26 -70.44 30.84
CA LYS A 226 -40.82 -70.41 30.58
C LYS A 226 -40.52 -69.74 29.24
N PRO A 227 -39.60 -68.82 29.10
CA PRO A 227 -39.24 -68.26 27.84
C PRO A 227 -38.26 -69.20 27.08
N SER A 228 -38.59 -69.57 25.90
CA SER A 228 -37.64 -70.06 24.88
C SER A 228 -36.69 -68.91 24.48
N VAL A 229 -35.43 -69.19 24.62
CA VAL A 229 -34.33 -68.26 24.25
C VAL A 229 -34.22 -68.23 22.74
N SER A 230 -34.73 -67.17 22.13
CA SER A 230 -34.33 -66.76 20.78
C SER A 230 -33.43 -65.58 20.89
N HIS A 231 -32.14 -65.76 20.59
CA HIS A 231 -31.17 -64.65 20.46
C HIS A 231 -31.60 -63.76 19.31
N PRO A 232 -31.75 -62.41 19.54
CA PRO A 232 -31.83 -61.48 18.43
C PRO A 232 -30.42 -61.24 17.94
N SER A 233 -30.15 -61.56 16.67
CA SER A 233 -28.98 -61.22 15.93
C SER A 233 -28.79 -59.69 15.97
N ARG A 234 -27.67 -59.25 16.56
CA ARG A 234 -27.20 -57.88 16.55
C ARG A 234 -27.04 -57.41 15.09
N PRO A 235 -27.61 -56.28 14.67
CA PRO A 235 -27.23 -55.69 13.37
C PRO A 235 -25.78 -55.23 13.47
N LEU A 236 -24.93 -55.76 12.61
CA LEU A 236 -23.57 -55.32 12.38
C LEU A 236 -23.59 -53.83 12.07
N LYS A 237 -23.12 -53.00 13.00
CA LYS A 237 -22.76 -51.60 12.72
C LYS A 237 -21.70 -51.64 11.63
N LYS A 238 -22.08 -51.21 10.42
CA LYS A 238 -21.19 -50.93 9.32
C LYS A 238 -20.23 -49.83 9.79
N GLU A 239 -19.03 -50.20 10.24
CA GLU A 239 -17.96 -49.23 10.53
C GLU A 239 -17.70 -48.49 9.25
N ARG A 240 -18.13 -47.24 9.24
CA ARG A 240 -17.77 -46.32 8.19
C ARG A 240 -16.24 -46.14 8.31
N SER A 241 -15.52 -46.81 7.40
CA SER A 241 -14.06 -46.80 7.38
C SER A 241 -13.57 -45.35 7.33
N TRP A 242 -13.18 -44.81 8.47
CA TRP A 242 -12.55 -43.50 8.62
C TRP A 242 -11.31 -43.37 7.73
N SER A 243 -10.66 -44.49 7.40
CA SER A 243 -9.53 -44.55 6.49
C SER A 243 -9.84 -44.02 5.08
N ARG A 244 -11.06 -44.28 4.55
CA ARG A 244 -11.47 -43.75 3.23
C ARG A 244 -11.71 -42.24 3.28
N VAL A 245 -12.25 -41.71 4.37
CA VAL A 245 -12.46 -40.24 4.55
C VAL A 245 -11.12 -39.53 4.66
N LEU A 246 -10.20 -40.07 5.44
CA LEU A 246 -8.84 -39.52 5.58
C LEU A 246 -8.07 -39.60 4.27
N LEU A 247 -8.19 -40.68 3.52
CA LEU A 247 -7.54 -40.85 2.21
C LEU A 247 -8.08 -39.83 1.19
N ASN A 248 -9.39 -39.60 1.16
CA ASN A 248 -10.00 -38.63 0.26
C ASN A 248 -9.60 -37.18 0.64
N MET A 249 -9.52 -36.87 1.93
CA MET A 249 -9.03 -35.56 2.39
C MET A 249 -7.56 -35.32 1.98
N PHE A 250 -6.73 -36.36 2.12
CA PHE A 250 -5.31 -36.29 1.73
C PHE A 250 -5.15 -36.13 0.21
N LEU A 251 -5.95 -36.84 -0.60
CA LEU A 251 -5.97 -36.67 -2.07
C LEU A 251 -6.40 -35.25 -2.49
N LEU A 252 -7.41 -34.68 -1.83
CA LEU A 252 -7.85 -33.29 -2.11
C LEU A 252 -6.77 -32.26 -1.76
N LEU A 253 -6.04 -32.44 -0.66
CA LEU A 253 -4.92 -31.58 -0.29
C LEU A 253 -3.75 -31.70 -1.28
N LEU A 254 -3.44 -32.90 -1.75
CA LEU A 254 -2.42 -33.12 -2.79
C LEU A 254 -2.80 -32.46 -4.12
N LEU A 255 -4.05 -32.60 -4.56
CA LEU A 255 -4.55 -31.95 -5.77
C LEU A 255 -4.50 -30.42 -5.65
N GLY A 256 -4.86 -29.87 -4.49
CA GLY A 256 -4.76 -28.44 -4.20
C GLY A 256 -3.32 -27.93 -4.25
N ALA A 257 -2.37 -28.66 -3.67
CA ALA A 257 -0.95 -28.32 -3.70
C ALA A 257 -0.37 -28.38 -5.12
N LEU A 258 -0.72 -29.40 -5.90
CA LEU A 258 -0.29 -29.53 -7.30
C LEU A 258 -0.88 -28.44 -8.20
N SER A 259 -2.13 -28.05 -7.98
CA SER A 259 -2.75 -26.95 -8.74
C SER A 259 -2.11 -25.61 -8.40
N ALA A 260 -1.79 -25.33 -7.13
CA ALA A 260 -1.08 -24.13 -6.72
C ALA A 260 0.32 -24.05 -7.35
N LEU A 261 1.07 -25.16 -7.36
CA LEU A 261 2.37 -25.25 -8.03
C LEU A 261 2.27 -25.00 -9.53
N ALA A 262 1.27 -25.58 -10.20
CA ALA A 262 1.06 -25.38 -11.63
C ALA A 262 0.75 -23.92 -11.95
N VAL A 263 -0.12 -23.27 -11.19
CA VAL A 263 -0.43 -21.84 -11.35
C VAL A 263 0.82 -20.98 -11.13
N CYS A 264 1.59 -21.22 -10.07
CA CYS A 264 2.79 -20.45 -9.78
C CYS A 264 3.94 -20.64 -10.79
N ARG A 265 3.94 -21.75 -11.58
CA ARG A 265 4.98 -22.01 -12.61
C ARG A 265 4.57 -21.59 -14.02
N VAL A 266 3.29 -21.61 -14.34
CA VAL A 266 2.80 -21.40 -15.72
C VAL A 266 2.31 -19.96 -15.93
N THR A 267 2.00 -19.21 -14.87
CA THR A 267 1.47 -17.84 -14.99
C THR A 267 2.54 -16.79 -14.68
N GLU A 268 2.32 -15.55 -15.11
CA GLU A 268 3.18 -14.39 -14.82
C GLU A 268 3.23 -14.04 -13.30
N LEU A 269 2.48 -14.76 -12.48
CA LEU A 269 2.43 -14.58 -11.02
C LEU A 269 3.66 -15.16 -10.28
N GLN A 270 4.61 -15.76 -10.98
CA GLN A 270 5.81 -16.39 -10.36
C GLN A 270 6.64 -15.45 -9.48
N HIS A 271 6.55 -14.12 -9.69
CA HIS A 271 7.26 -13.09 -8.91
C HIS A 271 6.49 -12.62 -7.67
N GLN A 272 5.27 -13.08 -7.45
CA GLN A 272 4.51 -12.77 -6.25
C GLN A 272 5.11 -13.48 -5.02
N PRO A 273 5.16 -12.82 -3.83
CA PRO A 273 5.81 -13.38 -2.64
C PRO A 273 5.24 -14.74 -2.21
N VAL A 274 3.97 -15.00 -2.46
CA VAL A 274 3.32 -16.29 -2.17
C VAL A 274 3.86 -17.39 -3.10
N CYS A 275 4.02 -17.12 -4.39
CA CYS A 275 4.55 -18.09 -5.36
C CYS A 275 6.04 -18.37 -5.14
N VAL A 276 6.82 -17.38 -4.71
CA VAL A 276 8.22 -17.55 -4.31
C VAL A 276 8.33 -18.52 -3.14
N SER A 277 7.49 -18.36 -2.11
CA SER A 277 7.48 -19.25 -0.94
C SER A 277 7.06 -20.69 -1.30
N VAL A 278 6.06 -20.86 -2.16
CA VAL A 278 5.60 -22.16 -2.65
C VAL A 278 6.69 -22.87 -3.47
N ASN A 279 7.39 -22.14 -4.33
CA ASN A 279 8.47 -22.70 -5.13
C ASN A 279 9.68 -23.09 -4.26
N MET A 280 10.04 -22.31 -3.23
CA MET A 280 11.09 -22.67 -2.26
C MET A 280 10.75 -23.99 -1.53
N LEU A 281 9.52 -24.12 -1.00
CA LEU A 281 9.08 -25.35 -0.34
C LEU A 281 9.11 -26.57 -1.26
N TYR A 282 8.82 -26.39 -2.54
CA TYR A 282 8.91 -27.46 -3.53
C TYR A 282 10.35 -27.90 -3.80
N GLU A 283 11.28 -26.95 -3.97
CA GLU A 283 12.70 -27.26 -4.17
C GLU A 283 13.30 -27.96 -2.92
N ASP A 284 12.94 -27.50 -1.72
CA ASP A 284 13.34 -28.13 -0.46
C ASP A 284 12.80 -29.58 -0.37
N ALA A 285 11.52 -29.80 -0.73
CA ALA A 285 10.94 -31.14 -0.74
C ALA A 285 11.63 -32.09 -1.73
N LEU A 286 12.07 -31.58 -2.88
CA LEU A 286 12.83 -32.38 -3.86
C LEU A 286 14.22 -32.79 -3.35
N THR A 287 14.83 -32.03 -2.45
CA THR A 287 16.13 -32.38 -1.86
C THR A 287 16.03 -33.55 -0.86
N PHE A 288 14.85 -33.79 -0.28
CA PHE A 288 14.58 -34.89 0.63
C PHE A 288 14.22 -36.22 -0.06
N LEU A 289 13.98 -36.23 -1.39
CA LEU A 289 13.66 -37.44 -2.13
C LEU A 289 14.93 -38.14 -2.64
N PRO A 290 15.19 -39.40 -2.27
CA PRO A 290 16.44 -40.10 -2.60
C PRO A 290 16.60 -40.55 -4.08
N SER A 291 15.78 -40.06 -5.00
CA SER A 291 15.80 -40.51 -6.40
C SER A 291 15.69 -39.37 -7.40
N ARG A 292 16.74 -38.51 -7.43
CA ARG A 292 16.81 -37.41 -8.40
C ARG A 292 16.90 -37.85 -9.88
N GLU A 293 17.38 -39.07 -10.14
CA GLU A 293 17.60 -39.58 -11.51
C GLU A 293 16.32 -40.06 -12.24
N ILE A 294 15.30 -40.50 -11.52
CA ILE A 294 14.10 -41.06 -12.16
C ILE A 294 13.15 -39.94 -12.65
N PHE A 295 13.12 -38.77 -12.01
CA PHE A 295 12.22 -37.68 -12.38
C PHE A 295 12.75 -36.78 -13.50
N GLN A 296 14.08 -36.69 -13.71
CA GLN A 296 14.65 -35.91 -14.80
C GLN A 296 14.37 -36.52 -16.19
N ASN A 297 14.22 -37.84 -16.28
CA ASN A 297 13.92 -38.54 -17.53
C ASN A 297 12.44 -38.47 -17.97
N ILE A 298 11.54 -38.03 -17.11
CA ILE A 298 10.09 -37.92 -17.41
C ILE A 298 9.71 -36.51 -17.89
N LEU A 299 10.49 -35.47 -17.58
CA LEU A 299 10.14 -34.07 -17.81
C LEU A 299 10.98 -33.37 -18.92
N GLN A 300 11.84 -34.09 -19.66
CA GLN A 300 12.41 -33.56 -20.88
C GLN A 300 11.61 -34.06 -22.08
N PRO A 301 10.79 -33.20 -22.73
CA PRO A 301 10.31 -33.53 -24.07
C PRO A 301 11.48 -33.45 -25.03
N ASN A 302 11.72 -34.55 -25.78
CA ASN A 302 12.62 -34.65 -26.91
C ASN A 302 12.57 -33.40 -27.78
N SER A 303 13.63 -32.59 -27.73
CA SER A 303 13.94 -31.61 -28.78
C SER A 303 15.06 -32.16 -29.64
N GLN A 304 14.69 -33.10 -30.52
CA GLN A 304 15.44 -33.40 -31.74
C GLN A 304 14.42 -33.87 -32.80
N GLN A 305 13.99 -32.96 -33.61
CA GLN A 305 13.94 -33.03 -35.11
C GLN A 305 13.45 -31.68 -35.65
#